data_740e008743a7a1fce73c09240b97d69d
#
_entry.id   740e008743a7a1fce73c09240b97d69d
#
_cell.length_a   1.000
_cell.length_b   1.000
_cell.length_c   1.000
_cell.angle_alpha   90.00
_cell.angle_beta   90.00
_cell.angle_gamma   90.00
#
_symmetry.space_group_name_H-M   'P 1'
#
loop_
_entity.id
_entity.type
_entity.pdbx_description
1 polymer ?
#
loop_
_entity_poly.entity_id
_entity_poly.type
_entity_poly.pdbx_seq_one_letter_code
_entity_poly.pdbx_strand_id
1 'polypeptide(L)'
;MSQWPTWLPLAERLRPLSPYGAPQVPAQAVLNTNENPFSLSPQLAAAIASRVEKAALTLNRYPDRDAVALRSGLAAFINSLSSTDVTADNIWAANGSNEIIQSLYLAFGDKGALGFTPSYSMHPLIARVTNTEWHEGRRREDFSLDVTLAKEDIAQSSPSLTFITTPNNPTGSSVTIAEIEELAKVVPGLLVVDEAYAEFSDETSAVTLIKKYPQVVVIRTMSKAFSFAGVRLGYLVADKSVIDAMFLVRLPYHLSAITQAAAEVALEYRD
;
A
#
# COMPACT_ATOMS: atom_id res chain seq x y z
N MET A 1 28.61 -14.19 13.32
CA MET A 1 29.16 -14.83 12.09
C MET A 1 28.00 -14.90 11.07
N SER A 2 28.28 -14.61 9.81
CA SER A 2 27.24 -14.70 8.74
C SER A 2 26.76 -16.15 8.65
N GLN A 3 25.43 -16.36 8.73
CA GLN A 3 24.83 -17.70 8.56
C GLN A 3 24.86 -18.18 7.10
N TRP A 4 25.37 -17.36 6.18
CA TRP A 4 25.39 -17.61 4.76
C TRP A 4 26.76 -18.15 4.31
N PRO A 5 26.80 -19.21 3.48
CA PRO A 5 28.05 -19.78 2.99
C PRO A 5 28.77 -18.81 2.06
N THR A 6 30.09 -18.89 1.99
CA THR A 6 30.93 -17.96 1.21
C THR A 6 30.74 -18.09 -0.31
N TRP A 7 30.33 -19.26 -0.78
CA TRP A 7 30.07 -19.50 -2.21
C TRP A 7 28.74 -18.89 -2.71
N LEU A 8 27.82 -18.47 -1.79
CA LEU A 8 26.55 -17.92 -2.16
C LEU A 8 26.71 -16.42 -2.49
N PRO A 9 26.44 -15.97 -3.74
CA PRO A 9 26.59 -14.58 -4.14
C PRO A 9 25.41 -13.72 -3.66
N LEU A 10 25.12 -13.82 -2.35
CA LEU A 10 24.07 -13.01 -1.71
C LEU A 10 24.55 -11.56 -1.61
N ALA A 11 23.70 -10.62 -2.02
CA ALA A 11 24.01 -9.19 -1.91
C ALA A 11 24.32 -8.81 -0.44
N GLU A 12 25.41 -8.04 -0.24
CA GLU A 12 25.93 -7.71 1.10
C GLU A 12 24.87 -7.07 2.01
N ARG A 13 24.01 -6.21 1.46
CA ARG A 13 22.91 -5.57 2.20
C ARG A 13 21.88 -6.55 2.76
N LEU A 14 21.78 -7.76 2.20
CA LEU A 14 20.82 -8.79 2.63
C LEU A 14 21.42 -9.75 3.66
N ARG A 15 22.76 -9.86 3.75
CA ARG A 15 23.44 -10.81 4.65
C ARG A 15 23.08 -10.65 6.14
N PRO A 16 22.86 -9.42 6.68
CA PRO A 16 22.48 -9.24 8.07
C PRO A 16 20.98 -9.45 8.33
N LEU A 17 20.15 -9.62 7.28
CA LEU A 17 18.71 -9.73 7.44
C LEU A 17 18.28 -11.15 7.83
N SER A 18 17.23 -11.21 8.64
CA SER A 18 16.44 -12.42 8.87
C SER A 18 15.15 -12.35 8.05
N PRO A 19 14.61 -13.47 7.55
CA PRO A 19 13.31 -13.48 6.91
C PRO A 19 12.26 -12.86 7.83
N TYR A 20 11.52 -11.86 7.31
CA TYR A 20 10.39 -11.30 8.04
C TYR A 20 9.22 -12.27 7.99
N GLY A 21 8.56 -12.46 9.13
CA GLY A 21 7.33 -13.22 9.24
C GLY A 21 6.80 -13.10 10.68
N ALA A 22 5.55 -12.66 10.81
CA ALA A 22 4.87 -12.74 12.09
C ALA A 22 4.65 -14.22 12.45
N PRO A 23 4.86 -14.62 13.71
CA PRO A 23 4.63 -16.00 14.12
C PRO A 23 3.18 -16.42 13.82
N GLN A 24 3.02 -17.59 13.18
CA GLN A 24 1.71 -18.21 12.95
C GLN A 24 1.52 -19.31 14.02
N VAL A 25 1.17 -18.88 15.23
CA VAL A 25 0.98 -19.77 16.37
C VAL A 25 -0.51 -19.87 16.67
N PRO A 26 -1.08 -21.09 16.83
CA PRO A 26 -2.45 -21.27 17.27
C PRO A 26 -2.67 -20.55 18.61
N ALA A 27 -3.65 -19.64 18.63
CA ALA A 27 -4.00 -18.88 19.83
C ALA A 27 -5.50 -18.64 19.87
N GLN A 28 -6.05 -18.38 21.06
CA GLN A 28 -7.46 -18.07 21.23
C GLN A 28 -7.84 -16.74 20.55
N ALA A 29 -6.90 -15.78 20.52
CA ALA A 29 -7.03 -14.53 19.78
C ALA A 29 -5.72 -14.25 19.01
N VAL A 30 -5.82 -14.10 17.68
CA VAL A 30 -4.69 -13.80 16.81
C VAL A 30 -4.73 -12.33 16.46
N LEU A 31 -3.84 -11.52 17.06
CA LEU A 31 -3.84 -10.05 16.94
C LEU A 31 -2.55 -9.50 16.32
N ASN A 32 -1.57 -10.36 16.04
CA ASN A 32 -0.21 -9.96 15.67
C ASN A 32 -0.04 -9.48 14.23
N THR A 33 -1.04 -9.65 13.38
CA THR A 33 -1.02 -9.25 11.96
C THR A 33 -2.14 -8.27 11.58
N ASN A 34 -2.92 -7.81 12.58
CA ASN A 34 -4.07 -6.91 12.38
C ASN A 34 -5.03 -7.46 11.31
N GLU A 35 -5.30 -8.76 11.34
CA GLU A 35 -6.34 -9.35 10.51
C GLU A 35 -7.72 -8.98 11.05
N ASN A 36 -8.68 -8.81 10.14
CA ASN A 36 -10.06 -8.58 10.53
C ASN A 36 -10.64 -9.88 11.15
N PRO A 37 -11.15 -9.83 12.39
CA PRO A 37 -11.68 -11.04 13.04
C PRO A 37 -13.02 -11.52 12.47
N PHE A 38 -13.70 -10.69 11.68
CA PHE A 38 -14.98 -11.02 11.09
C PHE A 38 -14.78 -11.73 9.74
N SER A 39 -15.46 -12.87 9.60
CA SER A 39 -15.53 -13.59 8.32
C SER A 39 -16.42 -12.86 7.33
N LEU A 40 -16.23 -13.17 6.03
CA LEU A 40 -17.13 -12.69 4.98
C LEU A 40 -18.57 -13.19 5.23
N SER A 41 -19.56 -12.40 4.81
CA SER A 41 -20.95 -12.86 4.84
C SER A 41 -21.13 -14.10 3.95
N PRO A 42 -22.06 -15.03 4.31
CA PRO A 42 -22.33 -16.20 3.47
C PRO A 42 -22.70 -15.83 2.02
N GLN A 43 -23.41 -14.72 1.84
CA GLN A 43 -23.82 -14.22 0.53
C GLN A 43 -22.60 -13.78 -0.30
N LEU A 44 -21.68 -13.01 0.27
CA LEU A 44 -20.46 -12.58 -0.38
C LEU A 44 -19.56 -13.80 -0.71
N ALA A 45 -19.40 -14.71 0.24
CA ALA A 45 -18.61 -15.93 0.04
C ALA A 45 -19.16 -16.78 -1.11
N ALA A 46 -20.49 -16.97 -1.20
CA ALA A 46 -21.13 -17.68 -2.29
C ALA A 46 -20.95 -16.98 -3.65
N ALA A 47 -21.06 -15.65 -3.68
CA ALA A 47 -20.86 -14.86 -4.89
C ALA A 47 -19.42 -14.96 -5.41
N ILE A 48 -18.43 -14.89 -4.50
CA ILE A 48 -17.01 -15.09 -4.82
C ILE A 48 -16.80 -16.49 -5.38
N ALA A 49 -17.31 -17.54 -4.71
CA ALA A 49 -17.17 -18.92 -5.17
C ALA A 49 -17.69 -19.10 -6.61
N SER A 50 -18.88 -18.57 -6.90
CA SER A 50 -19.46 -18.63 -8.26
C SER A 50 -18.63 -17.88 -9.30
N ARG A 51 -18.07 -16.71 -8.96
CA ARG A 51 -17.20 -15.95 -9.87
C ARG A 51 -15.87 -16.66 -10.11
N VAL A 52 -15.28 -17.24 -9.07
CA VAL A 52 -14.03 -18.01 -9.14
C VAL A 52 -14.23 -19.31 -9.95
N GLU A 53 -15.35 -20.00 -9.79
CA GLU A 53 -15.69 -21.17 -10.61
C GLU A 53 -15.66 -20.84 -12.11
N LYS A 54 -16.27 -19.70 -12.51
CA LYS A 54 -16.23 -19.24 -13.90
C LYS A 54 -14.81 -18.91 -14.37
N ALA A 55 -14.03 -18.22 -13.54
CA ALA A 55 -12.65 -17.90 -13.85
C ALA A 55 -11.78 -19.16 -13.98
N ALA A 56 -12.06 -20.21 -13.20
CA ALA A 56 -11.32 -21.48 -13.22
C ALA A 56 -11.36 -22.16 -14.60
N LEU A 57 -12.43 -21.99 -15.36
CA LEU A 57 -12.56 -22.55 -16.71
C LEU A 57 -11.58 -21.95 -17.73
N THR A 58 -10.95 -20.84 -17.41
CA THR A 58 -10.03 -20.12 -18.29
C THR A 58 -8.62 -19.97 -17.74
N LEU A 59 -8.27 -20.67 -16.64
CA LEU A 59 -6.95 -20.55 -15.99
C LEU A 59 -5.77 -21.06 -16.86
N ASN A 60 -6.04 -21.68 -17.98
CA ASN A 60 -5.04 -21.98 -19.00
C ASN A 60 -4.61 -20.74 -19.83
N ARG A 61 -5.20 -19.58 -19.56
CA ARG A 61 -4.87 -18.28 -20.18
C ARG A 61 -4.36 -17.31 -19.10
N TYR A 62 -3.52 -16.38 -19.52
CA TYR A 62 -3.13 -15.27 -18.67
C TYR A 62 -4.35 -14.39 -18.32
N PRO A 63 -4.36 -13.78 -17.13
CA PRO A 63 -5.42 -12.84 -16.71
C PRO A 63 -5.42 -11.58 -17.57
N ASP A 64 -6.43 -10.71 -17.38
CA ASP A 64 -6.34 -9.33 -17.88
C ASP A 64 -5.08 -8.67 -17.28
N ARG A 65 -4.15 -8.33 -18.19
CA ARG A 65 -2.85 -7.76 -17.82
C ARG A 65 -2.99 -6.43 -17.08
N ASP A 66 -3.97 -5.64 -17.46
CA ASP A 66 -4.15 -4.28 -16.97
C ASP A 66 -5.26 -4.18 -15.92
N ALA A 67 -5.95 -5.31 -15.63
CA ALA A 67 -7.04 -5.42 -14.66
C ALA A 67 -8.05 -4.26 -14.77
N VAL A 68 -8.50 -3.94 -15.99
CA VAL A 68 -9.27 -2.72 -16.30
C VAL A 68 -10.60 -2.70 -15.54
N ALA A 69 -11.33 -3.82 -15.50
CA ALA A 69 -12.60 -3.92 -14.78
C ALA A 69 -12.40 -3.66 -13.27
N LEU A 70 -11.41 -4.32 -12.66
CA LEU A 70 -11.07 -4.13 -11.26
C LEU A 70 -10.66 -2.67 -10.96
N ARG A 71 -9.78 -2.07 -11.77
CA ARG A 71 -9.34 -0.67 -11.59
C ARG A 71 -10.50 0.31 -11.70
N SER A 72 -11.44 0.06 -12.62
CA SER A 72 -12.66 0.87 -12.75
C SER A 72 -13.57 0.73 -11.53
N GLY A 73 -13.73 -0.49 -11.00
CA GLY A 73 -14.49 -0.74 -9.76
C GLY A 73 -13.87 -0.06 -8.55
N LEU A 74 -12.54 -0.12 -8.40
CA LEU A 74 -11.80 0.56 -7.34
C LEU A 74 -11.93 2.10 -7.44
N ALA A 75 -11.86 2.67 -8.65
CA ALA A 75 -12.07 4.10 -8.87
C ALA A 75 -13.49 4.52 -8.46
N ALA A 76 -14.51 3.75 -8.86
CA ALA A 76 -15.88 4.02 -8.46
C ALA A 76 -16.08 3.92 -6.93
N PHE A 77 -15.41 2.95 -6.28
CA PHE A 77 -15.42 2.83 -4.83
C PHE A 77 -14.81 4.06 -4.15
N ILE A 78 -13.61 4.48 -4.55
CA ILE A 78 -12.93 5.67 -4.01
C ILE A 78 -13.79 6.93 -4.21
N ASN A 79 -14.35 7.12 -5.38
CA ASN A 79 -15.22 8.27 -5.67
C ASN A 79 -16.45 8.31 -4.77
N SER A 80 -17.02 7.14 -4.43
CA SER A 80 -18.17 7.07 -3.51
C SER A 80 -17.83 7.48 -2.08
N LEU A 81 -16.59 7.26 -1.64
CA LEU A 81 -16.12 7.61 -0.29
C LEU A 81 -15.62 9.05 -0.18
N SER A 82 -14.95 9.54 -1.21
CA SER A 82 -14.17 10.79 -1.14
C SER A 82 -14.70 11.91 -2.03
N SER A 83 -15.82 11.70 -2.73
CA SER A 83 -16.41 12.68 -3.66
C SER A 83 -15.39 13.22 -4.69
N THR A 84 -14.53 12.34 -5.21
CA THR A 84 -13.52 12.64 -6.21
C THR A 84 -13.95 12.19 -7.61
N ASP A 85 -13.14 12.49 -8.63
CA ASP A 85 -13.38 12.14 -10.02
C ASP A 85 -12.28 11.25 -10.62
N VAL A 86 -11.65 10.42 -9.77
CA VAL A 86 -10.61 9.47 -10.21
C VAL A 86 -11.20 8.40 -11.14
N THR A 87 -10.38 7.97 -12.08
CA THR A 87 -10.73 6.96 -13.09
C THR A 87 -9.81 5.75 -12.98
N ALA A 88 -10.00 4.72 -13.80
CA ALA A 88 -9.08 3.60 -13.86
C ALA A 88 -7.63 4.03 -14.15
N ASP A 89 -7.42 5.15 -14.85
CA ASP A 89 -6.08 5.70 -15.14
C ASP A 89 -5.35 6.21 -13.89
N ASN A 90 -6.08 6.46 -12.81
CA ASN A 90 -5.54 6.86 -11.52
C ASN A 90 -5.30 5.70 -10.56
N ILE A 91 -5.62 4.47 -10.96
CA ILE A 91 -5.55 3.28 -10.09
C ILE A 91 -4.52 2.30 -10.61
N TRP A 92 -3.68 1.76 -9.72
CA TRP A 92 -2.89 0.57 -9.98
C TRP A 92 -3.17 -0.49 -8.90
N ALA A 93 -3.56 -1.70 -9.30
CA ALA A 93 -3.86 -2.82 -8.42
C ALA A 93 -2.69 -3.80 -8.36
N ALA A 94 -2.37 -4.33 -7.17
CA ALA A 94 -1.20 -5.19 -6.94
C ALA A 94 -1.45 -6.24 -5.84
N ASN A 95 -0.51 -7.18 -5.65
CA ASN A 95 -0.62 -8.25 -4.66
C ASN A 95 -0.40 -7.76 -3.21
N GLY A 96 -1.30 -6.89 -2.76
CA GLY A 96 -1.23 -6.18 -1.48
C GLY A 96 -0.35 -4.94 -1.52
N SER A 97 -0.44 -4.12 -0.46
CA SER A 97 0.31 -2.86 -0.35
C SER A 97 1.83 -3.04 -0.37
N ASN A 98 2.35 -4.18 0.07
CA ASN A 98 3.79 -4.43 0.05
C ASN A 98 4.38 -4.48 -1.36
N GLU A 99 3.67 -5.03 -2.35
CA GLU A 99 4.11 -4.97 -3.75
C GLU A 99 4.07 -3.54 -4.28
N ILE A 100 3.09 -2.74 -3.86
CA ILE A 100 3.01 -1.32 -4.20
C ILE A 100 4.23 -0.57 -3.66
N ILE A 101 4.54 -0.74 -2.37
CA ILE A 101 5.68 -0.11 -1.72
C ILE A 101 7.00 -0.52 -2.42
N GLN A 102 7.16 -1.81 -2.71
CA GLN A 102 8.33 -2.30 -3.44
C GLN A 102 8.46 -1.66 -4.83
N SER A 103 7.37 -1.57 -5.56
CA SER A 103 7.35 -0.99 -6.90
C SER A 103 7.60 0.52 -6.89
N LEU A 104 7.10 1.24 -5.86
CA LEU A 104 7.44 2.66 -5.65
C LEU A 104 8.94 2.87 -5.44
N TYR A 105 9.59 2.01 -4.63
CA TYR A 105 11.04 2.08 -4.46
C TYR A 105 11.80 1.77 -5.75
N LEU A 106 11.36 0.76 -6.52
CA LEU A 106 11.97 0.41 -7.80
C LEU A 106 11.83 1.52 -8.85
N ALA A 107 10.72 2.25 -8.84
CA ALA A 107 10.45 3.30 -9.81
C ALA A 107 11.03 4.67 -9.41
N PHE A 108 11.08 4.98 -8.11
CA PHE A 108 11.34 6.35 -7.63
C PHE A 108 12.38 6.43 -6.51
N GLY A 109 12.98 5.32 -6.07
CA GLY A 109 13.81 5.27 -4.86
C GLY A 109 15.23 5.83 -4.97
N ASP A 110 15.65 6.41 -6.10
CA ASP A 110 17.06 6.78 -6.39
C ASP A 110 17.68 7.77 -5.39
N LYS A 111 16.88 8.70 -4.83
CA LYS A 111 17.34 9.66 -3.82
C LYS A 111 16.88 9.30 -2.40
N GLY A 112 16.63 8.00 -2.16
CA GLY A 112 16.19 7.52 -0.86
C GLY A 112 14.74 7.81 -0.54
N ALA A 113 14.36 7.34 0.64
CA ALA A 113 13.02 7.50 1.19
C ALA A 113 13.08 7.91 2.66
N LEU A 114 12.08 8.67 3.09
CA LEU A 114 11.88 9.11 4.47
C LEU A 114 10.56 8.57 5.01
N GLY A 115 10.53 8.12 6.26
CA GLY A 115 9.30 7.82 7.00
C GLY A 115 9.46 8.14 8.46
N PHE A 116 8.34 8.34 9.19
CA PHE A 116 8.33 8.83 10.56
C PHE A 116 8.06 7.69 11.53
N THR A 117 9.04 7.36 12.37
CA THR A 117 8.99 6.22 13.32
C THR A 117 8.48 6.61 14.70
N PRO A 118 7.80 5.67 15.41
CA PRO A 118 7.44 4.32 14.98
C PRO A 118 6.32 4.31 13.95
N SER A 119 6.44 3.42 12.94
CA SER A 119 5.44 3.22 11.89
C SER A 119 5.55 1.80 11.30
N TYR A 120 4.88 1.54 10.18
CA TYR A 120 4.84 0.23 9.54
C TYR A 120 6.24 -0.25 9.14
N SER A 121 6.68 -1.34 9.78
CA SER A 121 8.06 -1.86 9.69
C SER A 121 8.46 -2.32 8.28
N MET A 122 7.50 -2.58 7.40
CA MET A 122 7.79 -2.99 6.03
C MET A 122 8.35 -1.85 5.17
N HIS A 123 8.09 -0.58 5.48
CA HIS A 123 8.65 0.53 4.74
C HIS A 123 10.19 0.48 4.72
N PRO A 124 10.91 0.54 5.88
CA PRO A 124 12.37 0.44 5.90
C PRO A 124 12.89 -0.92 5.43
N LEU A 125 12.14 -2.00 5.67
CA LEU A 125 12.56 -3.34 5.30
C LEU A 125 12.57 -3.53 3.78
N ILE A 126 11.53 -3.08 3.10
CA ILE A 126 11.45 -3.13 1.63
C ILE A 126 12.47 -2.16 1.01
N ALA A 127 12.67 -0.95 1.59
CA ALA A 127 13.71 -0.02 1.15
C ALA A 127 15.10 -0.72 1.13
N ARG A 128 15.45 -1.43 2.21
CA ARG A 128 16.70 -2.19 2.28
C ARG A 128 16.77 -3.31 1.22
N VAL A 129 15.67 -4.03 0.98
CA VAL A 129 15.63 -5.10 -0.03
C VAL A 129 15.82 -4.53 -1.44
N THR A 130 15.24 -3.39 -1.74
CA THR A 130 15.33 -2.71 -3.06
C THR A 130 16.61 -1.86 -3.22
N ASN A 131 17.47 -1.79 -2.19
CA ASN A 131 18.67 -0.95 -2.17
C ASN A 131 18.36 0.56 -2.20
N THR A 132 17.23 0.95 -1.64
CA THR A 132 16.84 2.35 -1.43
C THR A 132 17.34 2.79 -0.06
N GLU A 133 17.98 3.95 0.02
CA GLU A 133 18.38 4.55 1.30
C GLU A 133 17.13 4.91 2.10
N TRP A 134 17.14 4.59 3.40
CA TRP A 134 16.03 4.89 4.30
C TRP A 134 16.45 5.89 5.36
N HIS A 135 15.72 6.99 5.47
CA HIS A 135 15.86 8.01 6.51
C HIS A 135 14.72 7.90 7.51
N GLU A 136 15.04 8.05 8.80
CA GLU A 136 14.06 8.04 9.87
C GLU A 136 13.75 9.46 10.34
N GLY A 137 12.53 9.88 10.08
CA GLY A 137 11.97 11.11 10.63
C GLY A 137 11.37 10.88 12.01
N ARG A 138 11.10 12.00 12.70
CA ARG A 138 10.70 12.02 14.11
C ARG A 138 9.19 12.16 14.27
N ARG A 139 8.64 11.48 15.28
CA ARG A 139 7.31 11.77 15.85
C ARG A 139 7.46 12.39 17.23
N ARG A 140 6.38 13.01 17.74
CA ARG A 140 6.30 13.49 19.12
C ARG A 140 6.24 12.31 20.10
N GLU A 141 6.37 12.58 21.41
CA GLU A 141 6.29 11.56 22.46
C GLU A 141 4.92 10.85 22.50
N ASP A 142 3.86 11.54 22.12
CA ASP A 142 2.50 11.00 21.98
C ASP A 142 2.26 10.28 20.64
N PHE A 143 3.32 10.11 19.84
CA PHE A 143 3.32 9.52 18.49
C PHE A 143 2.57 10.32 17.44
N SER A 144 2.08 11.53 17.71
CA SER A 144 1.56 12.42 16.67
C SER A 144 2.68 12.86 15.71
N LEU A 145 2.30 13.24 14.49
CA LEU A 145 3.23 13.82 13.53
C LEU A 145 3.38 15.34 13.83
N ASP A 146 4.62 15.80 13.99
CA ASP A 146 4.91 17.22 14.04
C ASP A 146 5.24 17.73 12.64
N VAL A 147 4.36 18.52 12.04
CA VAL A 147 4.52 19.03 10.67
C VAL A 147 5.78 19.89 10.53
N THR A 148 6.16 20.66 11.57
CA THR A 148 7.36 21.51 11.53
C THR A 148 8.62 20.64 11.51
N LEU A 149 8.72 19.66 12.42
CA LEU A 149 9.84 18.73 12.45
C LEU A 149 9.87 17.86 11.17
N ALA A 150 8.72 17.45 10.67
CA ALA A 150 8.65 16.70 9.42
C ALA A 150 9.18 17.49 8.22
N LYS A 151 8.88 18.78 8.13
CA LYS A 151 9.44 19.68 7.10
C LYS A 151 10.96 19.82 7.23
N GLU A 152 11.49 19.88 8.44
CA GLU A 152 12.94 19.89 8.68
C GLU A 152 13.60 18.58 8.23
N ASP A 153 13.03 17.45 8.61
CA ASP A 153 13.54 16.12 8.24
C ASP A 153 13.50 15.90 6.71
N ILE A 154 12.43 16.38 6.04
CA ILE A 154 12.32 16.38 4.57
C ILE A 154 13.39 17.26 3.93
N ALA A 155 13.58 18.46 4.43
CA ALA A 155 14.58 19.40 3.90
C ALA A 155 16.01 18.85 4.07
N GLN A 156 16.29 18.18 5.19
CA GLN A 156 17.60 17.62 5.48
C GLN A 156 17.94 16.42 4.60
N SER A 157 16.99 15.50 4.41
CA SER A 157 17.21 14.26 3.65
C SER A 157 16.93 14.42 2.16
N SER A 158 16.10 15.37 1.76
CA SER A 158 15.68 15.63 0.36
C SER A 158 15.30 14.36 -0.42
N PRO A 159 14.42 13.51 0.12
CA PRO A 159 14.15 12.19 -0.40
C PRO A 159 13.27 12.24 -1.65
N SER A 160 13.37 11.22 -2.51
CA SER A 160 12.42 11.07 -3.63
C SER A 160 11.06 10.52 -3.19
N LEU A 161 11.00 9.86 -2.04
CA LEU A 161 9.77 9.31 -1.46
C LEU A 161 9.64 9.71 0.01
N THR A 162 8.52 10.30 0.40
CA THR A 162 8.20 10.58 1.81
C THR A 162 6.96 9.80 2.20
N PHE A 163 7.05 8.93 3.21
CA PHE A 163 5.95 8.08 3.66
C PHE A 163 5.27 8.65 4.90
N ILE A 164 3.94 8.76 4.84
CA ILE A 164 3.06 9.02 5.97
C ILE A 164 2.08 7.87 6.08
N THR A 165 1.95 7.26 7.27
CA THR A 165 0.95 6.24 7.55
C THR A 165 -0.17 6.87 8.38
N THR A 166 -1.40 6.81 7.89
CA THR A 166 -2.57 7.40 8.58
C THR A 166 -3.87 6.62 8.28
N PRO A 167 -4.55 6.07 9.30
CA PRO A 167 -4.08 5.89 10.68
C PRO A 167 -2.78 5.12 10.77
N ASN A 168 -1.88 5.54 11.70
CA ASN A 168 -0.55 4.94 11.81
C ASN A 168 -0.59 3.55 12.47
N ASN A 169 0.19 2.63 11.98
CA ASN A 169 0.45 1.33 12.60
C ASN A 169 1.87 1.36 13.20
N PRO A 170 2.07 1.17 14.54
CA PRO A 170 1.10 0.57 15.47
C PRO A 170 0.32 1.56 16.34
N THR A 171 0.53 2.86 16.24
CA THR A 171 0.10 3.84 17.26
C THR A 171 -1.38 4.25 17.18
N GLY A 172 -2.02 4.03 16.03
CA GLY A 172 -3.40 4.44 15.78
C GLY A 172 -3.60 5.95 15.58
N SER A 173 -2.53 6.75 15.66
CA SER A 173 -2.62 8.20 15.46
C SER A 173 -2.92 8.54 14.00
N SER A 174 -3.81 9.51 13.78
CA SER A 174 -4.14 10.01 12.45
C SER A 174 -3.37 11.30 12.15
N VAL A 175 -3.21 11.59 10.85
CA VAL A 175 -2.70 12.85 10.32
C VAL A 175 -3.82 13.49 9.53
N THR A 176 -4.15 14.72 9.83
CA THR A 176 -5.26 15.44 9.18
C THR A 176 -4.94 15.78 7.74
N ILE A 177 -5.98 15.99 6.91
CA ILE A 177 -5.81 16.38 5.51
C ILE A 177 -5.04 17.72 5.37
N ALA A 178 -5.22 18.65 6.31
CA ALA A 178 -4.51 19.93 6.32
C ALA A 178 -3.01 19.75 6.58
N GLU A 179 -2.63 18.85 7.50
CA GLU A 179 -1.22 18.52 7.77
C GLU A 179 -0.58 17.82 6.58
N ILE A 180 -1.30 16.90 5.91
CA ILE A 180 -0.82 16.23 4.68
C ILE A 180 -0.63 17.27 3.57
N GLU A 181 -1.55 18.21 3.41
CA GLU A 181 -1.43 19.29 2.42
C GLU A 181 -0.21 20.19 2.69
N GLU A 182 0.08 20.49 3.95
CA GLU A 182 1.28 21.27 4.32
C GLU A 182 2.58 20.55 3.97
N LEU A 183 2.61 19.22 4.03
CA LEU A 183 3.77 18.42 3.62
C LEU A 183 3.83 18.29 2.10
N ALA A 184 2.70 18.16 1.42
CA ALA A 184 2.64 18.13 -0.03
C ALA A 184 3.27 19.37 -0.69
N LYS A 185 3.22 20.53 -0.04
CA LYS A 185 3.82 21.78 -0.53
C LYS A 185 5.35 21.78 -0.53
N VAL A 186 5.99 20.91 0.27
CA VAL A 186 7.44 20.98 0.53
C VAL A 186 8.21 19.74 0.13
N VAL A 187 7.55 18.61 -0.11
CA VAL A 187 8.25 17.38 -0.54
C VAL A 187 8.92 17.58 -1.90
N PRO A 188 10.20 17.19 -2.04
CA PRO A 188 10.93 17.33 -3.30
C PRO A 188 10.58 16.24 -4.31
N GLY A 189 9.94 15.16 -3.87
CA GLY A 189 9.52 14.00 -4.66
C GLY A 189 8.06 13.64 -4.40
N LEU A 190 7.73 12.35 -4.30
CA LEU A 190 6.37 11.89 -4.01
C LEU A 190 6.09 11.86 -2.51
N LEU A 191 4.89 12.31 -2.13
CA LEU A 191 4.32 12.13 -0.80
C LEU A 191 3.42 10.90 -0.83
N VAL A 192 3.88 9.81 -0.25
CA VAL A 192 3.17 8.52 -0.19
C VAL A 192 2.38 8.46 1.11
N VAL A 193 1.06 8.50 1.01
CA VAL A 193 0.15 8.39 2.15
C VAL A 193 -0.36 6.95 2.22
N ASP A 194 0.11 6.20 3.21
CA ASP A 194 -0.33 4.82 3.45
C ASP A 194 -1.60 4.84 4.30
N GLU A 195 -2.71 4.66 3.62
CA GLU A 195 -4.08 4.64 4.15
C GLU A 195 -4.62 3.21 4.30
N ALA A 196 -3.77 2.24 4.70
CA ALA A 196 -4.19 0.85 4.87
C ALA A 196 -5.32 0.66 5.91
N TYR A 197 -5.55 1.63 6.77
CA TYR A 197 -6.58 1.62 7.82
C TYR A 197 -7.59 2.77 7.70
N ALA A 198 -7.69 3.42 6.55
CA ALA A 198 -8.54 4.60 6.36
C ALA A 198 -10.02 4.34 6.61
N GLU A 199 -10.51 3.12 6.35
CA GLU A 199 -11.90 2.74 6.61
C GLU A 199 -12.26 2.69 8.11
N PHE A 200 -11.27 2.79 9.01
CA PHE A 200 -11.43 2.85 10.46
C PHE A 200 -11.24 4.28 11.01
N SER A 201 -11.22 5.29 10.16
CA SER A 201 -10.97 6.69 10.50
C SER A 201 -12.03 7.60 9.90
N ASP A 202 -12.39 8.64 10.63
CA ASP A 202 -13.29 9.71 10.13
C ASP A 202 -12.52 10.80 9.35
N GLU A 203 -11.20 10.68 9.23
CA GLU A 203 -10.38 11.67 8.52
C GLU A 203 -10.62 11.63 7.00
N THR A 204 -10.57 12.81 6.40
CA THR A 204 -10.66 12.93 4.93
C THR A 204 -9.46 12.28 4.26
N SER A 205 -9.71 11.43 3.26
CA SER A 205 -8.65 10.77 2.50
C SER A 205 -7.78 11.74 1.71
N ALA A 206 -6.48 11.47 1.67
CA ALA A 206 -5.52 12.20 0.86
C ALA A 206 -5.75 12.06 -0.66
N VAL A 207 -6.61 11.15 -1.11
CA VAL A 207 -7.06 11.08 -2.52
C VAL A 207 -7.64 12.41 -2.99
N THR A 208 -8.28 13.18 -2.11
CA THR A 208 -8.83 14.51 -2.41
C THR A 208 -7.77 15.54 -2.79
N LEU A 209 -6.51 15.32 -2.43
CA LEU A 209 -5.40 16.21 -2.74
C LEU A 209 -4.75 15.94 -4.10
N ILE A 210 -4.91 14.76 -4.70
CA ILE A 210 -4.17 14.33 -5.90
C ILE A 210 -4.34 15.31 -7.07
N LYS A 211 -5.55 15.82 -7.27
CA LYS A 211 -5.84 16.76 -8.36
C LYS A 211 -5.10 18.11 -8.20
N LYS A 212 -4.87 18.53 -6.96
CA LYS A 212 -4.17 19.79 -6.64
C LYS A 212 -2.66 19.57 -6.50
N TYR A 213 -2.26 18.42 -6.00
CA TYR A 213 -0.88 18.02 -5.73
C TYR A 213 -0.61 16.66 -6.39
N PRO A 214 -0.24 16.62 -7.68
CA PRO A 214 -0.05 15.36 -8.42
C PRO A 214 1.07 14.47 -7.86
N GLN A 215 1.94 15.02 -7.01
CA GLN A 215 2.95 14.25 -6.27
C GLN A 215 2.40 13.49 -5.06
N VAL A 216 1.13 13.69 -4.68
CA VAL A 216 0.47 12.90 -3.63
C VAL A 216 0.06 11.54 -4.20
N VAL A 217 0.44 10.49 -3.50
CA VAL A 217 0.21 9.10 -3.86
C VAL A 217 -0.43 8.39 -2.67
N VAL A 218 -1.56 7.72 -2.86
CA VAL A 218 -2.29 7.08 -1.78
C VAL A 218 -2.26 5.56 -1.94
N ILE A 219 -1.85 4.84 -0.89
CA ILE A 219 -1.86 3.38 -0.83
C ILE A 219 -3.08 2.92 -0.03
N ARG A 220 -3.82 1.97 -0.58
CA ARG A 220 -4.96 1.31 0.07
C ARG A 220 -4.81 -0.22 0.01
N THR A 221 -5.55 -0.93 0.85
CA THR A 221 -5.56 -2.40 0.86
C THR A 221 -6.93 -2.96 1.20
N MET A 222 -7.31 -4.06 0.59
CA MET A 222 -8.49 -4.82 0.97
C MET A 222 -8.21 -5.82 2.12
N SER A 223 -6.96 -5.91 2.60
CA SER A 223 -6.56 -6.86 3.63
C SER A 223 -7.18 -6.60 5.00
N LYS A 224 -7.65 -5.37 5.29
CA LYS A 224 -8.10 -4.93 6.62
C LYS A 224 -9.62 -4.83 6.68
N ALA A 225 -10.22 -3.73 6.28
CA ALA A 225 -11.67 -3.50 6.38
C ALA A 225 -12.49 -4.52 5.57
N PHE A 226 -12.02 -4.93 4.41
CA PHE A 226 -12.72 -5.90 3.57
C PHE A 226 -12.57 -7.37 4.01
N SER A 227 -11.82 -7.67 5.08
CA SER A 227 -11.51 -9.06 5.50
C SER A 227 -10.84 -9.90 4.41
N PHE A 228 -10.05 -9.28 3.52
CA PHE A 228 -9.45 -9.89 2.34
C PHE A 228 -7.93 -10.12 2.46
N ALA A 229 -7.43 -10.32 3.68
CA ALA A 229 -6.01 -10.57 3.89
C ALA A 229 -5.48 -11.73 3.04
N GLY A 230 -6.26 -12.80 2.91
CA GLY A 230 -5.92 -13.99 2.11
C GLY A 230 -6.03 -13.79 0.59
N VAL A 231 -6.77 -12.79 0.10
CA VAL A 231 -6.94 -12.51 -1.34
C VAL A 231 -5.73 -11.76 -1.91
N ARG A 232 -4.97 -11.08 -1.05
CA ARG A 232 -3.76 -10.36 -1.43
C ARG A 232 -4.02 -9.24 -2.44
N LEU A 233 -4.93 -8.31 -2.14
CA LEU A 233 -5.16 -7.13 -2.97
C LEU A 233 -4.83 -5.84 -2.21
N GLY A 234 -3.99 -5.01 -2.83
CA GLY A 234 -3.78 -3.60 -2.52
C GLY A 234 -3.92 -2.77 -3.79
N TYR A 235 -4.08 -1.48 -3.63
CA TYR A 235 -4.14 -0.57 -4.76
C TYR A 235 -3.54 0.79 -4.44
N LEU A 236 -3.01 1.43 -5.48
CA LEU A 236 -2.45 2.76 -5.49
C LEU A 236 -3.43 3.70 -6.17
N VAL A 237 -3.64 4.88 -5.60
CA VAL A 237 -4.36 5.99 -6.22
C VAL A 237 -3.39 7.15 -6.41
N ALA A 238 -3.20 7.61 -7.65
CA ALA A 238 -2.23 8.66 -7.96
C ALA A 238 -2.57 9.39 -9.27
N ASP A 239 -1.80 10.42 -9.58
CA ASP A 239 -1.79 11.01 -10.92
C ASP A 239 -1.44 9.95 -11.98
N LYS A 240 -2.03 10.08 -13.17
CA LYS A 240 -1.82 9.14 -14.27
C LYS A 240 -0.34 8.91 -14.59
N SER A 241 0.49 9.95 -14.50
CA SER A 241 1.92 9.85 -14.81
C SER A 241 2.67 8.94 -13.82
N VAL A 242 2.25 8.93 -12.54
CA VAL A 242 2.77 7.99 -11.54
C VAL A 242 2.32 6.56 -11.88
N ILE A 243 1.05 6.38 -12.25
CA ILE A 243 0.53 5.05 -12.64
C ILE A 243 1.27 4.51 -13.87
N ASP A 244 1.51 5.36 -14.88
CA ASP A 244 2.27 4.97 -16.07
C ASP A 244 3.70 4.53 -15.70
N ALA A 245 4.35 5.20 -14.76
CA ALA A 245 5.67 4.80 -14.26
C ALA A 245 5.63 3.45 -13.50
N MET A 246 4.56 3.18 -12.74
CA MET A 246 4.39 1.87 -12.08
C MET A 246 4.30 0.73 -13.09
N PHE A 247 3.73 0.96 -14.26
CA PHE A 247 3.69 -0.03 -15.33
C PHE A 247 5.05 -0.40 -15.90
N LEU A 248 6.08 0.44 -15.73
CA LEU A 248 7.46 0.13 -16.16
C LEU A 248 8.13 -0.93 -15.29
N VAL A 249 7.81 -0.94 -13.99
CA VAL A 249 8.47 -1.81 -13.00
C VAL A 249 7.65 -3.07 -12.65
N ARG A 250 6.36 -3.08 -12.95
CA ARG A 250 5.52 -4.25 -12.68
C ARG A 250 5.91 -5.44 -13.54
N LEU A 251 5.80 -6.63 -12.98
CA LEU A 251 5.87 -7.85 -13.78
C LEU A 251 4.57 -8.01 -14.59
N PRO A 252 4.65 -8.41 -15.88
CA PRO A 252 3.43 -8.63 -16.66
C PRO A 252 2.57 -9.74 -16.04
N TYR A 253 1.24 -9.53 -16.07
CA TYR A 253 0.26 -10.51 -15.53
C TYR A 253 0.42 -10.80 -14.03
N HIS A 254 0.97 -9.86 -13.25
CA HIS A 254 1.31 -10.05 -11.83
C HIS A 254 0.10 -10.38 -10.94
N LEU A 255 -1.10 -9.86 -11.28
CA LEU A 255 -2.33 -10.06 -10.51
C LEU A 255 -3.17 -11.20 -11.09
N SER A 256 -3.37 -12.27 -10.31
CA SER A 256 -4.05 -13.48 -10.78
C SER A 256 -5.52 -13.23 -11.18
N ALA A 257 -6.04 -14.03 -12.12
CA ALA A 257 -7.45 -13.98 -12.50
C ALA A 257 -8.39 -14.26 -11.30
N ILE A 258 -7.98 -15.10 -10.37
CA ILE A 258 -8.76 -15.42 -9.16
C ILE A 258 -8.82 -14.21 -8.23
N THR A 259 -7.69 -13.53 -8.01
CA THR A 259 -7.65 -12.30 -7.19
C THR A 259 -8.52 -11.20 -7.81
N GLN A 260 -8.41 -10.99 -9.13
CA GLN A 260 -9.25 -10.01 -9.83
C GLN A 260 -10.73 -10.35 -9.66
N ALA A 261 -11.13 -11.59 -9.95
CA ALA A 261 -12.51 -12.06 -9.84
C ALA A 261 -13.09 -11.91 -8.43
N ALA A 262 -12.34 -12.28 -7.40
CA ALA A 262 -12.79 -12.15 -6.00
C ALA A 262 -12.95 -10.68 -5.59
N ALA A 263 -12.02 -9.83 -5.98
CA ALA A 263 -12.03 -8.41 -5.62
C ALA A 263 -13.15 -7.64 -6.31
N GLU A 264 -13.41 -7.92 -7.59
CA GLU A 264 -14.54 -7.33 -8.33
C GLU A 264 -15.87 -7.62 -7.64
N VAL A 265 -16.08 -8.88 -7.20
CA VAL A 265 -17.29 -9.25 -6.45
C VAL A 265 -17.36 -8.51 -5.12
N ALA A 266 -16.24 -8.38 -4.38
CA ALA A 266 -16.27 -7.65 -3.10
C ALA A 266 -16.67 -6.18 -3.28
N LEU A 267 -16.28 -5.55 -4.38
CA LEU A 267 -16.68 -4.18 -4.70
C LEU A 267 -18.18 -4.06 -5.07
N GLU A 268 -18.79 -5.12 -5.59
CA GLU A 268 -20.24 -5.21 -5.84
C GLU A 268 -21.05 -5.29 -4.51
N TYR A 269 -20.45 -5.79 -3.43
CA TYR A 269 -21.05 -6.02 -2.10
C TYR A 269 -20.53 -5.05 -1.02
N ARG A 270 -20.06 -3.88 -1.43
CA ARG A 270 -19.39 -2.92 -0.52
C ARG A 270 -20.31 -2.18 0.46
N ASP A 271 -21.63 -2.23 0.27
CA ASP A 271 -22.67 -1.56 1.08
C ASP A 271 -23.10 -2.42 2.27
#